data_c7d73c178056bf9606d933450ff767cf
#
_entry.id   c7d73c178056bf9606d933450ff767cf
#
_cell.length_a   1.000
_cell.length_b   1.000
_cell.length_c   1.000
_cell.angle_alpha   90.00
_cell.angle_beta   90.00
_cell.angle_gamma   90.00
#
_symmetry.space_group_name_H-M   'P 1'
#
loop_
_entity.id
_entity.type
_entity.pdbx_description
1 polymer ?
#
loop_
_entity_poly.entity_id
_entity_poly.type
_entity_poly.pdbx_seq_one_letter_code
_entity_poly.pdbx_strand_id
1 'polypeptide(L)'
;MRRVLLLATCAALVTAPALGQSVDRTQTTRIIDEGIAHSEVMLTAEHLADVIGPRMTNSPAMRTAETWTQAKFTEWGLKNVHKEGFDFGRGWSIVSSSVKMLTPRPIQLTAIPIAWTPGTNGPIAAPVIVAPISRVRDFDKWRGKLSGKIVMVTLPNTGSEPGEAPFQRYTGEELGKLDQYQQPTYNPEAADRRLKRLDFAKKLDAFLKSEGAVAMATMAYRDGKLVSGEGYTFGVGDTPSLPAVQIAAEDYRRLARLAKIGPAPTVEINSDVRFDDSDTRAYNVIAEIPGSDPKAGYVMAGAHLDSWVAGDGAADNGAGSAMVMEAARIIAKTGIRPKRTIRFALWAGEEQGLLGSLSYVESHLATRGNPSDPKQTGLALYMGWSNRWPITPKPGWGELAAYFNLDNGSGKVRGIYAENNPAVVPIFREWLAPFGPMGAKDVVIRTTGGTDHVFMQAVGAPGFQFIQDPLDYDSRVHHSSIDTFDHLKGNDMRQASTILASFLVNAANAEKALPRPPLPTKPAVTEPFAYSDEDE
;
A
#
# COMPACT_ATOMS: atom_id res chain seq x y z
N MET A 1 -32.25 65.01 41.52
CA MET A 1 -32.23 63.82 40.65
C MET A 1 -30.80 63.60 40.16
N ARG A 2 -30.05 62.72 40.83
CA ARG A 2 -28.67 62.35 40.45
C ARG A 2 -28.75 61.10 39.55
N ARG A 3 -28.29 61.21 38.30
CA ARG A 3 -28.10 60.05 37.41
C ARG A 3 -26.75 59.40 37.69
N VAL A 4 -26.80 58.15 38.10
CA VAL A 4 -25.61 57.26 38.23
C VAL A 4 -25.38 56.62 36.88
N LEU A 5 -24.20 56.88 36.28
CA LEU A 5 -23.73 56.17 35.08
C LEU A 5 -23.02 54.88 35.53
N LEU A 6 -23.56 53.74 35.19
CA LEU A 6 -22.86 52.46 35.29
C LEU A 6 -21.98 52.28 34.03
N LEU A 7 -20.67 52.31 34.22
CA LEU A 7 -19.69 51.84 33.23
C LEU A 7 -19.59 50.31 33.33
N ALA A 8 -20.08 49.62 32.30
CA ALA A 8 -19.84 48.20 32.13
C ALA A 8 -18.46 47.99 31.45
N THR A 9 -17.48 47.49 32.20
CA THR A 9 -16.19 47.04 31.66
C THR A 9 -16.36 45.66 31.05
N CYS A 10 -16.40 45.58 29.72
CA CYS A 10 -16.22 44.34 28.98
C CYS A 10 -14.75 43.92 29.06
N ALA A 11 -14.45 42.94 29.89
CA ALA A 11 -13.18 42.23 29.82
C ALA A 11 -13.18 41.34 28.58
N ALA A 12 -12.47 41.77 27.52
CA ALA A 12 -12.17 40.92 26.39
C ALA A 12 -11.21 39.82 26.84
N LEU A 13 -11.71 38.61 26.97
CA LEU A 13 -10.85 37.41 27.05
C LEU A 13 -10.11 37.27 25.72
N VAL A 14 -8.88 37.75 25.68
CA VAL A 14 -7.92 37.43 24.63
C VAL A 14 -7.55 35.97 24.86
N THR A 15 -8.19 35.05 24.15
CA THR A 15 -7.70 33.68 24.06
C THR A 15 -6.37 33.73 23.34
N ALA A 16 -5.27 33.55 24.07
CA ALA A 16 -3.97 33.36 23.46
C ALA A 16 -4.07 32.20 22.45
N PRO A 17 -3.53 32.36 21.22
CA PRO A 17 -3.47 31.25 20.28
C PRO A 17 -2.74 30.10 20.99
N ALA A 18 -3.26 28.89 20.84
CA ALA A 18 -2.59 27.69 21.33
C ALA A 18 -1.18 27.69 20.72
N LEU A 19 -0.17 27.94 21.56
CA LEU A 19 1.23 27.91 21.14
C LEU A 19 1.50 26.55 20.53
N GLY A 20 1.95 26.51 19.28
CA GLY A 20 2.44 25.31 18.63
C GLY A 20 3.47 24.63 19.55
N GLN A 21 3.52 23.32 19.50
CA GLN A 21 4.45 22.56 20.38
C GLN A 21 5.88 22.83 19.85
N SER A 22 6.67 23.61 20.61
CA SER A 22 7.98 24.08 20.16
C SER A 22 8.93 22.94 19.81
N VAL A 23 9.57 23.03 18.64
CA VAL A 23 10.58 22.09 18.17
C VAL A 23 11.88 22.28 18.98
N ASP A 24 12.41 21.20 19.53
CA ASP A 24 13.77 21.21 20.10
C ASP A 24 14.81 21.27 18.97
N ARG A 25 15.34 22.48 18.73
CA ARG A 25 16.30 22.73 17.66
C ARG A 25 17.60 21.93 17.81
N THR A 26 18.05 21.66 19.04
CA THR A 26 19.27 20.89 19.30
C THR A 26 19.07 19.43 18.88
N GLN A 27 17.96 18.82 19.28
CA GLN A 27 17.63 17.46 18.86
C GLN A 27 17.44 17.37 17.35
N THR A 28 16.71 18.33 16.75
CA THR A 28 16.50 18.40 15.31
C THR A 28 17.82 18.50 14.53
N THR A 29 18.77 19.33 14.99
CA THR A 29 20.09 19.45 14.34
C THR A 29 20.86 18.12 14.38
N ARG A 30 20.84 17.39 15.50
CA ARG A 30 21.47 16.07 15.60
C ARG A 30 20.82 15.04 14.68
N ILE A 31 19.50 15.07 14.54
CA ILE A 31 18.76 14.21 13.61
C ILE A 31 19.15 14.54 12.15
N ILE A 32 19.23 15.81 11.81
CA ILE A 32 19.62 16.25 10.46
C ILE A 32 21.05 15.82 10.14
N ASP A 33 21.99 16.02 11.05
CA ASP A 33 23.38 15.63 10.88
C ASP A 33 23.51 14.11 10.64
N GLU A 34 22.93 13.29 11.53
CA GLU A 34 22.96 11.84 11.39
C GLU A 34 22.23 11.36 10.13
N GLY A 35 21.05 11.88 9.83
CA GLY A 35 20.24 11.42 8.71
C GLY A 35 20.73 11.86 7.34
N ILE A 36 21.44 12.98 7.24
CA ILE A 36 21.96 13.47 5.95
C ILE A 36 23.40 13.03 5.72
N ALA A 37 24.29 13.18 6.72
CA ALA A 37 25.72 12.89 6.56
C ALA A 37 26.07 11.41 6.75
N HIS A 38 25.30 10.67 7.56
CA HIS A 38 25.61 9.30 7.96
C HIS A 38 24.52 8.28 7.61
N SER A 39 23.66 8.60 6.65
CA SER A 39 22.53 7.74 6.28
C SER A 39 22.95 6.41 5.68
N GLU A 40 22.29 5.35 6.13
CA GLU A 40 22.42 3.99 5.60
C GLU A 40 21.16 3.56 4.80
N VAL A 41 20.23 4.49 4.51
CA VAL A 41 18.94 4.16 3.88
C VAL A 41 19.07 3.42 2.56
N MET A 42 20.08 3.80 1.74
CA MET A 42 20.29 3.14 0.44
C MET A 42 20.87 1.73 0.59
N LEU A 43 21.70 1.47 1.61
CA LEU A 43 22.19 0.11 1.90
C LEU A 43 21.03 -0.82 2.33
N THR A 44 20.09 -0.28 3.11
CA THR A 44 18.88 -1.01 3.52
C THR A 44 18.01 -1.29 2.31
N ALA A 45 17.78 -0.30 1.45
CA ALA A 45 16.97 -0.45 0.25
C ALA A 45 17.59 -1.43 -0.77
N GLU A 46 18.91 -1.35 -0.99
CA GLU A 46 19.67 -2.29 -1.83
C GLU A 46 19.51 -3.73 -1.34
N HIS A 47 19.62 -3.95 -0.03
CA HIS A 47 19.47 -5.29 0.52
C HIS A 47 18.04 -5.83 0.33
N LEU A 48 17.02 -5.00 0.55
CA LEU A 48 15.64 -5.41 0.35
C LEU A 48 15.32 -5.71 -1.13
N ALA A 49 15.81 -4.88 -2.06
CA ALA A 49 15.54 -5.00 -3.48
C ALA A 49 16.46 -6.04 -4.16
N ASP A 50 17.79 -5.86 -4.12
CA ASP A 50 18.71 -6.63 -4.93
C ASP A 50 19.13 -7.96 -4.28
N VAL A 51 19.16 -8.04 -2.93
CA VAL A 51 19.55 -9.27 -2.23
C VAL A 51 18.37 -10.17 -1.93
N ILE A 52 17.25 -9.61 -1.43
CA ILE A 52 16.04 -10.38 -1.10
C ILE A 52 15.12 -10.47 -2.31
N GLY A 53 14.88 -9.33 -3.00
CA GLY A 53 14.02 -9.25 -4.18
C GLY A 53 12.53 -9.19 -3.86
N PRO A 54 11.68 -9.70 -4.76
CA PRO A 54 10.22 -9.65 -4.62
C PRO A 54 9.73 -10.33 -3.33
N ARG A 55 9.11 -9.55 -2.45
CA ARG A 55 8.70 -9.94 -1.09
C ARG A 55 7.20 -10.21 -1.00
N MET A 56 6.67 -10.98 -1.95
CA MET A 56 5.23 -11.27 -1.92
C MET A 56 4.82 -11.87 -0.57
N THR A 57 3.74 -11.37 -0.02
CA THR A 57 3.23 -11.78 1.30
C THR A 57 3.22 -13.31 1.44
N ASN A 58 3.77 -13.77 2.56
CA ASN A 58 3.90 -15.18 2.92
C ASN A 58 4.84 -16.01 2.02
N SER A 59 5.57 -15.38 1.09
CA SER A 59 6.61 -16.06 0.30
C SER A 59 7.88 -16.35 1.12
N PRO A 60 8.76 -17.25 0.66
CA PRO A 60 10.08 -17.45 1.29
C PRO A 60 10.92 -16.17 1.35
N ALA A 61 10.85 -15.31 0.32
CA ALA A 61 11.56 -14.02 0.31
C ALA A 61 11.00 -13.07 1.39
N MET A 62 9.69 -13.02 1.58
CA MET A 62 9.08 -12.25 2.67
C MET A 62 9.56 -12.74 4.04
N ARG A 63 9.62 -14.05 4.26
CA ARG A 63 10.16 -14.63 5.51
C ARG A 63 11.62 -14.23 5.76
N THR A 64 12.42 -14.16 4.69
CA THR A 64 13.80 -13.68 4.77
C THR A 64 13.83 -12.20 5.15
N ALA A 65 12.99 -11.37 4.55
CA ALA A 65 12.88 -9.94 4.87
C ALA A 65 12.43 -9.71 6.31
N GLU A 66 11.42 -10.43 6.79
CA GLU A 66 10.97 -10.38 8.19
C GLU A 66 12.12 -10.69 9.16
N THR A 67 12.91 -11.73 8.88
CA THR A 67 14.03 -12.14 9.74
C THR A 67 15.15 -11.12 9.71
N TRP A 68 15.51 -10.64 8.53
CA TRP A 68 16.59 -9.68 8.35
C TRP A 68 16.27 -8.32 8.99
N THR A 69 15.06 -7.81 8.83
CA THR A 69 14.64 -6.54 9.43
C THR A 69 14.61 -6.59 10.95
N GLN A 70 14.18 -7.72 11.55
CA GLN A 70 14.28 -7.92 13.00
C GLN A 70 15.75 -7.91 13.47
N ALA A 71 16.64 -8.57 12.74
CA ALA A 71 18.06 -8.58 13.07
C ALA A 71 18.64 -7.17 13.03
N LYS A 72 18.30 -6.36 12.01
CA LYS A 72 18.75 -4.95 11.89
C LYS A 72 18.22 -4.08 13.02
N PHE A 73 16.94 -4.16 13.36
CA PHE A 73 16.39 -3.44 14.51
C PHE A 73 17.10 -3.82 15.83
N THR A 74 17.40 -5.11 16.01
CA THR A 74 18.13 -5.60 17.18
C THR A 74 19.57 -5.09 17.21
N GLU A 75 20.27 -5.10 16.07
CA GLU A 75 21.64 -4.57 15.89
C GLU A 75 21.71 -3.08 16.26
N TRP A 76 20.70 -2.28 15.89
CA TRP A 76 20.62 -0.87 16.26
C TRP A 76 20.18 -0.61 17.70
N GLY A 77 19.91 -1.68 18.47
CA GLY A 77 19.62 -1.61 19.89
C GLY A 77 18.15 -1.35 20.24
N LEU A 78 17.24 -1.44 19.27
CA LEU A 78 15.80 -1.38 19.52
C LEU A 78 15.37 -2.52 20.44
N LYS A 79 14.27 -2.32 21.13
CA LYS A 79 13.68 -3.26 22.08
C LYS A 79 12.36 -3.80 21.56
N ASN A 80 11.86 -4.82 22.21
CA ASN A 80 10.58 -5.44 21.87
C ASN A 80 10.46 -5.78 20.38
N VAL A 81 11.56 -6.29 19.80
CA VAL A 81 11.60 -6.70 18.39
C VAL A 81 10.91 -8.04 18.25
N HIS A 82 9.77 -8.09 17.57
CA HIS A 82 8.98 -9.31 17.43
C HIS A 82 8.13 -9.29 16.15
N LYS A 83 7.49 -10.41 15.89
CA LYS A 83 6.49 -10.56 14.79
C LYS A 83 5.10 -10.69 15.39
N GLU A 84 4.13 -10.01 14.78
CA GLU A 84 2.70 -10.18 15.08
C GLU A 84 2.02 -10.87 13.90
N GLY A 85 1.55 -12.12 14.14
CA GLY A 85 0.94 -12.96 13.12
C GLY A 85 -0.55 -12.74 12.98
N PHE A 86 -1.04 -12.82 11.74
CA PHE A 86 -2.46 -12.80 11.39
C PHE A 86 -2.78 -13.85 10.31
N ASP A 87 -4.04 -14.28 10.24
CA ASP A 87 -4.49 -15.24 9.24
C ASP A 87 -4.41 -14.60 7.85
N PHE A 88 -3.73 -15.28 6.92
CA PHE A 88 -3.54 -14.80 5.56
C PHE A 88 -3.96 -15.87 4.54
N GLY A 89 -3.12 -16.84 4.30
CA GLY A 89 -3.30 -17.88 3.30
C GLY A 89 -1.98 -18.45 2.82
N ARG A 90 -1.98 -18.93 1.59
CA ARG A 90 -0.85 -19.65 1.01
C ARG A 90 0.28 -18.71 0.59
N GLY A 91 1.52 -19.09 0.91
CA GLY A 91 2.69 -18.51 0.26
C GLY A 91 2.78 -18.96 -1.21
N TRP A 92 3.40 -18.14 -2.04
CA TRP A 92 3.59 -18.43 -3.46
C TRP A 92 4.84 -17.74 -4.01
N SER A 93 5.53 -18.38 -4.96
CA SER A 93 6.71 -17.82 -5.60
C SER A 93 6.89 -18.37 -7.02
N ILE A 94 7.52 -17.56 -7.87
CA ILE A 94 7.94 -17.96 -9.22
C ILE A 94 9.35 -18.55 -9.13
N VAL A 95 9.54 -19.77 -9.63
CA VAL A 95 10.88 -20.38 -9.80
C VAL A 95 11.43 -20.00 -11.17
N SER A 96 10.60 -20.19 -12.21
CA SER A 96 10.93 -19.75 -13.56
C SER A 96 9.67 -19.57 -14.40
N SER A 97 9.72 -18.68 -15.38
CA SER A 97 8.63 -18.49 -16.33
C SER A 97 9.13 -18.03 -17.69
N SER A 98 8.55 -18.59 -18.74
CA SER A 98 8.75 -18.12 -20.10
C SER A 98 7.47 -18.25 -20.92
N VAL A 99 7.20 -17.23 -21.74
CA VAL A 99 6.06 -17.23 -22.68
C VAL A 99 6.58 -16.87 -24.07
N LYS A 100 6.34 -17.74 -25.06
CA LYS A 100 6.84 -17.58 -26.42
C LYS A 100 5.72 -17.74 -27.44
N MET A 101 5.65 -16.86 -28.40
CA MET A 101 4.90 -17.13 -29.63
C MET A 101 5.77 -18.05 -30.51
N LEU A 102 5.24 -19.20 -30.94
CA LEU A 102 5.93 -20.15 -31.80
C LEU A 102 5.60 -19.91 -33.28
N THR A 103 4.33 -19.61 -33.60
CA THR A 103 3.85 -19.32 -34.95
C THR A 103 3.12 -17.98 -34.98
N PRO A 104 3.15 -17.25 -36.12
CA PRO A 104 3.79 -17.55 -37.41
C PRO A 104 5.31 -17.43 -37.39
N ARG A 105 5.91 -16.86 -36.37
CA ARG A 105 7.36 -16.79 -36.15
C ARG A 105 7.70 -16.78 -34.69
N PRO A 106 8.86 -17.30 -34.26
CA PRO A 106 9.24 -17.32 -32.85
C PRO A 106 9.50 -15.90 -32.30
N ILE A 107 8.89 -15.57 -31.17
CA ILE A 107 9.11 -14.34 -30.40
C ILE A 107 9.02 -14.65 -28.92
N GLN A 108 9.99 -14.22 -28.12
CA GLN A 108 9.85 -14.15 -26.68
C GLN A 108 8.85 -13.02 -26.35
N LEU A 109 7.80 -13.35 -25.61
CA LEU A 109 6.81 -12.38 -25.14
C LEU A 109 7.18 -11.88 -23.75
N THR A 110 6.90 -10.61 -23.48
CA THR A 110 6.97 -10.08 -22.12
C THR A 110 5.71 -10.51 -21.39
N ALA A 111 5.86 -11.38 -20.41
CA ALA A 111 4.75 -11.93 -19.64
C ALA A 111 5.23 -12.47 -18.29
N ILE A 112 4.30 -12.57 -17.34
CA ILE A 112 4.54 -13.08 -16.00
C ILE A 112 3.35 -13.96 -15.56
N PRO A 113 3.55 -15.02 -14.76
CA PRO A 113 2.44 -15.72 -14.12
C PRO A 113 1.63 -14.79 -13.22
N ILE A 114 0.32 -15.00 -13.20
CA ILE A 114 -0.56 -14.32 -12.25
C ILE A 114 -0.38 -15.00 -10.89
N ALA A 115 -0.20 -14.20 -9.86
CA ALA A 115 0.06 -14.68 -8.49
C ALA A 115 -1.03 -15.65 -8.01
N TRP A 116 -0.61 -16.67 -7.27
CA TRP A 116 -1.43 -17.78 -6.75
C TRP A 116 -2.12 -18.64 -7.82
N THR A 117 -1.72 -18.57 -9.09
CA THR A 117 -2.15 -19.56 -10.10
C THR A 117 -1.15 -20.71 -10.19
N PRO A 118 -1.59 -21.91 -10.59
CA PRO A 118 -0.70 -23.07 -10.72
C PRO A 118 0.30 -22.90 -11.86
N GLY A 119 1.43 -23.63 -11.77
CA GLY A 119 2.37 -23.78 -12.87
C GLY A 119 1.84 -24.70 -13.98
N THR A 120 2.63 -24.83 -15.06
CA THR A 120 2.23 -25.60 -16.26
C THR A 120 2.66 -27.06 -16.23
N ASN A 121 3.44 -27.50 -15.24
CA ASN A 121 4.01 -28.87 -15.18
C ASN A 121 4.76 -29.27 -16.47
N GLY A 122 5.62 -28.38 -16.95
CA GLY A 122 6.27 -28.43 -18.26
C GLY A 122 5.61 -27.51 -19.29
N PRO A 123 6.19 -27.37 -20.49
CA PRO A 123 5.69 -26.43 -21.49
C PRO A 123 4.30 -26.85 -22.02
N ILE A 124 3.38 -25.88 -22.09
CA ILE A 124 2.08 -26.00 -22.76
C ILE A 124 2.15 -25.18 -24.04
N ALA A 125 2.03 -25.83 -25.20
CA ALA A 125 1.97 -25.16 -26.49
C ALA A 125 0.57 -25.33 -27.10
N ALA A 126 -0.14 -24.20 -27.33
CA ALA A 126 -1.50 -24.22 -27.85
C ALA A 126 -1.82 -22.96 -28.66
N PRO A 127 -2.77 -23.03 -29.61
CA PRO A 127 -3.25 -21.85 -30.31
C PRO A 127 -4.02 -20.94 -29.35
N VAL A 128 -3.85 -19.62 -29.53
CA VAL A 128 -4.61 -18.63 -28.76
C VAL A 128 -6.02 -18.45 -29.32
N ILE A 129 -6.95 -18.08 -28.46
CA ILE A 129 -8.26 -17.55 -28.84
C ILE A 129 -8.53 -16.24 -28.08
N VAL A 130 -8.94 -15.20 -28.81
CA VAL A 130 -9.34 -13.92 -28.22
C VAL A 130 -10.82 -14.04 -27.83
N ALA A 131 -11.07 -14.21 -26.56
CA ALA A 131 -12.40 -14.42 -26.00
C ALA A 131 -12.65 -13.45 -24.83
N PRO A 132 -12.94 -12.18 -25.11
CA PRO A 132 -13.25 -11.22 -24.06
C PRO A 132 -14.41 -11.69 -23.20
N ILE A 133 -14.15 -11.86 -21.89
CA ILE A 133 -15.10 -12.32 -20.90
C ILE A 133 -14.95 -11.42 -19.67
N SER A 134 -15.92 -10.54 -19.45
CA SER A 134 -15.93 -9.59 -18.32
C SER A 134 -17.07 -9.84 -17.33
N ARG A 135 -18.03 -10.69 -17.67
CA ARG A 135 -19.22 -11.01 -16.87
C ARG A 135 -19.78 -12.39 -17.21
N VAL A 136 -20.55 -12.97 -16.30
CA VAL A 136 -21.09 -14.33 -16.42
C VAL A 136 -21.90 -14.52 -17.72
N ARG A 137 -22.65 -13.52 -18.16
CA ARG A 137 -23.43 -13.60 -19.42
C ARG A 137 -22.56 -13.78 -20.69
N ASP A 138 -21.27 -13.43 -20.61
CA ASP A 138 -20.36 -13.63 -21.76
C ASP A 138 -20.01 -15.11 -21.95
N PHE A 139 -20.20 -15.98 -20.94
CA PHE A 139 -19.89 -17.42 -21.01
C PHE A 139 -20.62 -18.10 -22.16
N ASP A 140 -21.90 -17.79 -22.38
CA ASP A 140 -22.71 -18.44 -23.42
C ASP A 140 -22.17 -18.22 -24.84
N LYS A 141 -21.54 -17.09 -25.08
CA LYS A 141 -20.89 -16.78 -26.36
C LYS A 141 -19.73 -17.72 -26.66
N TRP A 142 -19.09 -18.27 -25.63
CA TRP A 142 -17.83 -18.99 -25.73
C TRP A 142 -17.95 -20.50 -25.47
N ARG A 143 -19.13 -20.99 -25.09
CA ARG A 143 -19.37 -22.43 -24.87
C ARG A 143 -19.00 -23.26 -26.11
N GLY A 144 -18.26 -24.36 -25.88
CA GLY A 144 -17.82 -25.31 -26.91
C GLY A 144 -16.70 -24.77 -27.82
N LYS A 145 -16.09 -23.62 -27.53
CA LYS A 145 -15.09 -22.98 -28.42
C LYS A 145 -13.68 -22.93 -27.82
N LEU A 146 -13.50 -23.25 -26.55
CA LEU A 146 -12.27 -22.97 -25.79
C LEU A 146 -11.36 -24.19 -25.61
N SER A 147 -11.82 -25.38 -25.94
CA SER A 147 -11.09 -26.62 -25.73
C SER A 147 -9.72 -26.64 -26.43
N GLY A 148 -8.67 -26.97 -25.66
CA GLY A 148 -7.29 -27.01 -26.14
C GLY A 148 -6.69 -25.64 -26.50
N LYS A 149 -7.26 -24.53 -26.01
CA LYS A 149 -6.79 -23.18 -26.30
C LYS A 149 -6.17 -22.50 -25.10
N ILE A 150 -5.25 -21.55 -25.35
CA ILE A 150 -4.88 -20.50 -24.43
C ILE A 150 -5.90 -19.36 -24.64
N VAL A 151 -6.68 -19.07 -23.59
CA VAL A 151 -7.80 -18.14 -23.69
C VAL A 151 -7.39 -16.74 -23.27
N MET A 152 -7.40 -15.80 -24.21
CA MET A 152 -7.12 -14.38 -24.02
C MET A 152 -8.41 -13.67 -23.60
N VAL A 153 -8.61 -13.48 -22.27
CA VAL A 153 -9.91 -13.04 -21.71
C VAL A 153 -10.11 -11.52 -21.68
N THR A 154 -9.05 -10.73 -21.86
CA THR A 154 -9.15 -9.27 -21.86
C THR A 154 -9.54 -8.76 -23.24
N LEU A 155 -10.44 -7.77 -23.32
CA LEU A 155 -10.73 -7.07 -24.57
C LEU A 155 -9.50 -6.22 -24.97
N PRO A 156 -8.88 -6.48 -26.14
CA PRO A 156 -7.73 -5.67 -26.56
C PRO A 156 -8.15 -4.21 -26.84
N ASN A 157 -7.42 -3.26 -26.26
CA ASN A 157 -7.56 -1.84 -26.57
C ASN A 157 -6.63 -1.39 -27.71
N THR A 158 -6.66 -0.11 -28.07
CA THR A 158 -5.81 0.47 -29.13
C THR A 158 -4.45 0.99 -28.63
N GLY A 159 -4.21 0.96 -27.34
CA GLY A 159 -3.07 1.61 -26.67
C GLY A 159 -3.44 2.99 -26.13
N SER A 160 -2.53 3.57 -25.39
CA SER A 160 -2.66 4.91 -24.80
C SER A 160 -1.71 5.90 -25.48
N GLU A 161 -2.11 7.17 -25.51
CA GLU A 161 -1.23 8.28 -25.84
C GLU A 161 -0.93 9.04 -24.55
N PRO A 162 0.28 8.90 -23.96
CA PRO A 162 0.61 9.59 -22.73
C PRO A 162 0.66 11.10 -22.95
N GLY A 163 -0.16 11.84 -22.21
CA GLY A 163 -0.22 13.30 -22.28
C GLY A 163 0.77 14.00 -21.33
N GLU A 164 1.36 13.26 -20.40
CA GLU A 164 2.23 13.80 -19.36
C GLU A 164 3.59 13.09 -19.36
N ALA A 165 4.62 13.81 -18.88
CA ALA A 165 5.94 13.23 -18.69
C ALA A 165 5.88 12.11 -17.65
N PRO A 166 6.51 10.95 -17.88
CA PRO A 166 6.45 9.85 -16.92
C PRO A 166 7.16 10.15 -15.60
N PHE A 167 8.18 11.02 -15.61
CA PHE A 167 8.90 11.44 -14.41
C PHE A 167 8.53 12.88 -14.05
N GLN A 168 8.00 13.07 -12.84
CA GLN A 168 7.50 14.36 -12.38
C GLN A 168 7.94 14.68 -10.96
N ARG A 169 8.04 15.97 -10.65
CA ARG A 169 8.14 16.51 -9.30
C ARG A 169 7.08 17.57 -9.12
N TYR A 170 6.48 17.61 -7.96
CA TYR A 170 5.45 18.60 -7.67
C TYR A 170 5.98 20.03 -7.79
N THR A 171 5.28 20.85 -8.56
CA THR A 171 5.39 22.30 -8.53
C THR A 171 4.64 22.88 -7.34
N GLY A 172 4.90 24.15 -7.00
CA GLY A 172 4.13 24.84 -5.95
C GLY A 172 2.64 24.96 -6.28
N GLU A 173 2.28 25.08 -7.55
CA GLU A 173 0.88 25.13 -7.99
C GLU A 173 0.17 23.79 -7.79
N GLU A 174 0.81 22.69 -8.14
CA GLU A 174 0.25 21.34 -7.95
C GLU A 174 0.07 21.02 -6.46
N LEU A 175 1.04 21.37 -5.61
CA LEU A 175 0.90 21.24 -4.16
C LEU A 175 -0.25 22.09 -3.61
N GLY A 176 -0.42 23.31 -4.13
CA GLY A 176 -1.55 24.18 -3.77
C GLY A 176 -2.91 23.58 -4.14
N LYS A 177 -3.00 22.83 -5.25
CA LYS A 177 -4.22 22.10 -5.65
C LYS A 177 -4.56 20.94 -4.72
N LEU A 178 -3.58 20.41 -3.98
CA LEU A 178 -3.82 19.38 -2.98
C LEU A 178 -4.46 19.95 -1.70
N ASP A 179 -4.34 21.25 -1.40
CA ASP A 179 -4.86 21.86 -0.17
C ASP A 179 -6.38 22.15 -0.26
N GLN A 180 -7.16 21.09 -0.34
CA GLN A 180 -8.60 21.16 -0.45
C GLN A 180 -9.24 20.16 0.52
N TYR A 181 -10.21 20.64 1.32
CA TYR A 181 -11.03 19.75 2.15
C TYR A 181 -11.82 18.79 1.26
N GLN A 182 -11.73 17.50 1.55
CA GLN A 182 -12.52 16.48 0.88
C GLN A 182 -13.68 16.06 1.77
N GLN A 183 -14.88 16.28 1.28
CA GLN A 183 -16.07 15.78 1.99
C GLN A 183 -16.03 14.25 2.01
N PRO A 184 -16.09 13.61 3.19
CA PRO A 184 -16.16 12.16 3.27
C PRO A 184 -17.39 11.63 2.54
N THR A 185 -17.20 10.62 1.72
CA THR A 185 -18.28 9.90 1.03
C THR A 185 -18.49 8.54 1.67
N TYR A 186 -19.72 8.05 1.65
CA TYR A 186 -20.06 6.73 2.14
C TYR A 186 -21.04 6.04 1.20
N ASN A 187 -20.59 4.95 0.60
CA ASN A 187 -21.41 4.06 -0.22
C ASN A 187 -21.23 2.62 0.27
N PRO A 188 -22.21 2.06 1.01
CA PRO A 188 -22.12 0.69 1.53
C PRO A 188 -22.07 -0.38 0.43
N GLU A 189 -22.62 -0.13 -0.76
CA GLU A 189 -22.65 -1.08 -1.88
C GLU A 189 -21.29 -1.22 -2.57
N ALA A 190 -20.36 -0.28 -2.35
CA ALA A 190 -19.01 -0.36 -2.95
C ALA A 190 -18.26 -1.64 -2.53
N ALA A 191 -18.46 -2.12 -1.30
CA ALA A 191 -17.90 -3.38 -0.83
C ALA A 191 -18.48 -4.58 -1.57
N ASP A 192 -19.79 -4.59 -1.78
CA ASP A 192 -20.49 -5.69 -2.47
C ASP A 192 -20.05 -5.80 -3.93
N ARG A 193 -19.87 -4.68 -4.63
CA ARG A 193 -19.32 -4.66 -6.00
C ARG A 193 -17.92 -5.26 -6.07
N ARG A 194 -17.06 -4.97 -5.09
CA ARG A 194 -15.72 -5.56 -5.04
C ARG A 194 -15.76 -7.07 -4.78
N LEU A 195 -16.61 -7.52 -3.88
CA LEU A 195 -16.81 -8.96 -3.59
C LEU A 195 -17.34 -9.72 -4.81
N LYS A 196 -18.26 -9.13 -5.58
CA LYS A 196 -18.76 -9.71 -6.84
C LYS A 196 -17.63 -9.90 -7.87
N ARG A 197 -16.65 -9.01 -7.96
CA ARG A 197 -15.50 -9.19 -8.85
C ARG A 197 -14.65 -10.40 -8.47
N LEU A 198 -14.43 -10.63 -7.18
CA LEU A 198 -13.71 -11.81 -6.70
C LEU A 198 -14.47 -13.10 -7.01
N ASP A 199 -15.78 -13.11 -6.77
CA ASP A 199 -16.64 -14.23 -7.10
C ASP A 199 -16.66 -14.51 -8.61
N PHE A 200 -16.66 -13.46 -9.44
CA PHE A 200 -16.53 -13.59 -10.88
C PHE A 200 -15.22 -14.25 -11.30
N ALA A 201 -14.08 -13.92 -10.69
CA ALA A 201 -12.79 -14.56 -11.01
C ALA A 201 -12.84 -16.08 -10.78
N LYS A 202 -13.47 -16.52 -9.67
CA LYS A 202 -13.68 -17.97 -9.39
C LYS A 202 -14.61 -18.61 -10.42
N LYS A 203 -15.69 -17.95 -10.80
CA LYS A 203 -16.62 -18.43 -11.84
C LYS A 203 -15.96 -18.52 -13.21
N LEU A 204 -15.11 -17.57 -13.55
CA LEU A 204 -14.36 -17.55 -14.80
C LEU A 204 -13.39 -18.74 -14.87
N ASP A 205 -12.60 -18.98 -13.82
CA ASP A 205 -11.70 -20.14 -13.76
C ASP A 205 -12.47 -21.46 -13.93
N ALA A 206 -13.56 -21.66 -13.20
CA ALA A 206 -14.40 -22.85 -13.30
C ALA A 206 -14.99 -23.02 -14.71
N PHE A 207 -15.45 -21.94 -15.35
CA PHE A 207 -15.96 -21.96 -16.70
C PHE A 207 -14.88 -22.34 -17.71
N LEU A 208 -13.72 -21.68 -17.70
CA LEU A 208 -12.61 -21.98 -18.60
C LEU A 208 -12.14 -23.43 -18.47
N LYS A 209 -12.07 -23.94 -17.22
CA LYS A 209 -11.75 -25.35 -16.93
C LYS A 209 -12.77 -26.30 -17.53
N SER A 210 -14.07 -26.02 -17.34
CA SER A 210 -15.15 -26.88 -17.85
C SER A 210 -15.20 -26.91 -19.39
N GLU A 211 -14.77 -25.82 -20.05
CA GLU A 211 -14.67 -25.72 -21.52
C GLU A 211 -13.39 -26.35 -22.08
N GLY A 212 -12.50 -26.91 -21.23
CA GLY A 212 -11.26 -27.55 -21.65
C GLY A 212 -10.16 -26.59 -22.09
N ALA A 213 -10.18 -25.34 -21.64
CA ALA A 213 -9.07 -24.42 -21.83
C ALA A 213 -7.80 -24.97 -21.17
N VAL A 214 -6.62 -24.69 -21.75
CA VAL A 214 -5.33 -25.17 -21.20
C VAL A 214 -4.61 -24.13 -20.36
N ALA A 215 -4.87 -22.85 -20.61
CA ALA A 215 -4.37 -21.72 -19.82
C ALA A 215 -5.22 -20.48 -20.08
N MET A 216 -5.12 -19.51 -19.16
CA MET A 216 -5.70 -18.18 -19.29
C MET A 216 -4.61 -17.13 -19.53
N ALA A 217 -4.90 -16.11 -20.35
CA ALA A 217 -4.03 -14.96 -20.54
C ALA A 217 -4.82 -13.66 -20.39
N THR A 218 -4.26 -12.73 -19.60
CA THR A 218 -4.78 -11.37 -19.46
C THR A 218 -3.83 -10.36 -20.10
N MET A 219 -4.33 -9.18 -20.44
CA MET A 219 -3.53 -8.07 -20.93
C MET A 219 -3.10 -7.18 -19.77
N ALA A 220 -1.82 -6.80 -19.73
CA ALA A 220 -1.36 -5.78 -18.80
C ALA A 220 -2.10 -4.44 -19.06
N TYR A 221 -2.39 -3.71 -18.00
CA TYR A 221 -3.17 -2.48 -18.09
C TYR A 221 -2.34 -1.26 -18.56
N ARG A 222 -1.02 -1.32 -18.41
CA ARG A 222 -0.09 -0.28 -18.87
C ARG A 222 0.61 -0.69 -20.17
N ASP A 223 0.88 0.30 -21.02
CA ASP A 223 1.78 0.17 -22.15
C ASP A 223 3.26 0.24 -21.68
N GLY A 224 4.21 0.04 -22.60
CA GLY A 224 5.64 0.10 -22.32
C GLY A 224 6.25 -1.25 -21.93
N LYS A 225 5.62 -2.35 -22.28
CA LYS A 225 6.05 -3.72 -21.92
C LYS A 225 6.05 -3.99 -20.40
N LEU A 226 5.26 -3.24 -19.66
CA LEU A 226 5.14 -3.41 -18.21
C LEU A 226 4.16 -4.55 -17.89
N VAL A 227 4.52 -5.37 -16.91
CA VAL A 227 3.65 -6.42 -16.37
C VAL A 227 3.64 -6.33 -14.84
N SER A 228 2.54 -6.75 -14.20
CA SER A 228 2.39 -6.75 -12.74
C SER A 228 2.24 -8.16 -12.14
N GLY A 229 1.49 -9.02 -12.79
CA GLY A 229 1.24 -10.38 -12.29
C GLY A 229 0.38 -10.45 -11.03
N GLU A 230 -0.36 -9.38 -10.69
CA GLU A 230 -1.23 -9.32 -9.52
C GLU A 230 -2.26 -10.43 -9.51
N GLY A 231 -2.54 -10.97 -8.31
CA GLY A 231 -3.56 -11.97 -8.07
C GLY A 231 -4.05 -11.95 -6.62
N TYR A 232 -5.25 -12.50 -6.37
CA TYR A 232 -5.89 -12.40 -5.05
C TYR A 232 -6.48 -13.74 -4.57
N THR A 233 -6.00 -14.86 -5.13
CA THR A 233 -6.47 -16.22 -4.79
C THR A 233 -5.57 -16.89 -3.78
N PHE A 234 -5.10 -16.14 -2.79
CA PHE A 234 -4.19 -16.61 -1.74
C PHE A 234 -4.88 -17.45 -0.66
N GLY A 235 -6.21 -17.39 -0.55
CA GLY A 235 -6.94 -18.18 0.44
C GLY A 235 -6.72 -19.67 0.29
N VAL A 236 -6.64 -20.39 1.42
CA VAL A 236 -6.59 -21.85 1.40
C VAL A 236 -7.86 -22.41 0.76
N GLY A 237 -7.70 -23.18 -0.31
CA GLY A 237 -8.81 -23.71 -1.11
C GLY A 237 -9.27 -22.80 -2.26
N ASP A 238 -8.69 -21.62 -2.43
CA ASP A 238 -9.06 -20.66 -3.49
C ASP A 238 -8.18 -20.77 -4.76
N THR A 239 -7.21 -21.70 -4.79
CA THR A 239 -6.28 -21.84 -5.93
C THR A 239 -7.04 -22.13 -7.23
N PRO A 240 -6.82 -21.33 -8.28
CA PRO A 240 -7.38 -21.57 -9.61
C PRO A 240 -6.98 -22.92 -10.18
N SER A 241 -7.78 -23.43 -11.11
CA SER A 241 -7.56 -24.71 -11.77
C SER A 241 -6.59 -24.62 -12.94
N LEU A 242 -6.45 -23.43 -13.54
CA LEU A 242 -5.68 -23.21 -14.75
C LEU A 242 -4.44 -22.35 -14.48
N PRO A 243 -3.32 -22.65 -15.14
CA PRO A 243 -2.23 -21.69 -15.25
C PRO A 243 -2.72 -20.38 -15.88
N ALA A 244 -2.28 -19.26 -15.34
CA ALA A 244 -2.62 -17.96 -15.89
C ALA A 244 -1.40 -17.06 -15.99
N VAL A 245 -1.34 -16.29 -17.09
CA VAL A 245 -0.26 -15.32 -17.33
C VAL A 245 -0.83 -13.96 -17.68
N GLN A 246 -0.17 -12.91 -17.20
CA GLN A 246 -0.38 -11.57 -17.71
C GLN A 246 0.65 -11.30 -18.81
N ILE A 247 0.19 -10.91 -19.97
CA ILE A 247 1.02 -10.58 -21.14
C ILE A 247 1.06 -9.06 -21.30
N ALA A 248 2.23 -8.49 -21.54
CA ALA A 248 2.39 -7.07 -21.82
C ALA A 248 1.44 -6.60 -22.94
N ALA A 249 0.89 -5.41 -22.79
CA ALA A 249 -0.19 -4.91 -23.62
C ALA A 249 0.13 -4.96 -25.13
N GLU A 250 1.35 -4.61 -25.53
CA GLU A 250 1.80 -4.62 -26.93
C GLU A 250 1.87 -6.04 -27.50
N ASP A 251 2.36 -6.99 -26.70
CA ASP A 251 2.45 -8.38 -27.14
C ASP A 251 1.07 -9.03 -27.19
N TYR A 252 0.20 -8.75 -26.22
CA TYR A 252 -1.18 -9.21 -26.20
C TYR A 252 -1.94 -8.69 -27.44
N ARG A 253 -1.85 -7.40 -27.73
CA ARG A 253 -2.46 -6.80 -28.93
C ARG A 253 -1.89 -7.37 -30.23
N ARG A 254 -0.59 -7.72 -30.27
CA ARG A 254 0.01 -8.40 -31.42
C ARG A 254 -0.62 -9.77 -31.62
N LEU A 255 -0.72 -10.59 -30.59
CA LEU A 255 -1.37 -11.90 -30.66
C LEU A 255 -2.82 -11.78 -31.15
N ALA A 256 -3.56 -10.81 -30.63
CA ALA A 256 -4.95 -10.56 -31.02
C ALA A 256 -5.08 -10.16 -32.51
N ARG A 257 -4.21 -9.29 -33.02
CA ARG A 257 -4.20 -8.93 -34.45
C ARG A 257 -3.88 -10.13 -35.34
N LEU A 258 -2.90 -10.94 -34.97
CA LEU A 258 -2.53 -12.15 -35.70
C LEU A 258 -3.68 -13.18 -35.71
N ALA A 259 -4.31 -13.39 -34.55
CA ALA A 259 -5.47 -14.29 -34.42
C ALA A 259 -6.66 -13.84 -35.29
N LYS A 260 -6.82 -12.54 -35.50
CA LYS A 260 -7.86 -11.98 -36.38
C LYS A 260 -7.58 -12.22 -37.89
N ILE A 261 -6.30 -12.18 -38.28
CA ILE A 261 -5.87 -12.44 -39.66
C ILE A 261 -5.93 -13.94 -39.96
N GLY A 262 -5.51 -14.76 -38.98
CA GLY A 262 -5.42 -16.21 -39.07
C GLY A 262 -4.25 -16.72 -39.95
N PRO A 263 -3.81 -17.98 -39.69
CA PRO A 263 -4.23 -18.84 -38.61
C PRO A 263 -3.84 -18.29 -37.25
N ALA A 264 -4.56 -18.68 -36.20
CA ALA A 264 -4.29 -18.22 -34.84
C ALA A 264 -2.85 -18.57 -34.40
N PRO A 265 -2.11 -17.64 -33.77
CA PRO A 265 -0.77 -17.92 -33.26
C PRO A 265 -0.77 -19.09 -32.26
N THR A 266 0.26 -19.93 -32.32
CA THR A 266 0.58 -20.88 -31.25
C THR A 266 1.50 -20.21 -30.25
N VAL A 267 1.12 -20.27 -28.98
CA VAL A 267 1.91 -19.74 -27.86
C VAL A 267 2.32 -20.90 -26.94
N GLU A 268 3.57 -20.89 -26.52
CA GLU A 268 4.10 -21.76 -25.48
C GLU A 268 4.18 -21.00 -24.16
N ILE A 269 3.63 -21.58 -23.09
CA ILE A 269 3.76 -21.13 -21.71
C ILE A 269 4.51 -22.21 -20.95
N ASN A 270 5.57 -21.85 -20.25
CA ASN A 270 6.29 -22.74 -19.34
C ASN A 270 6.54 -21.98 -18.02
N SER A 271 5.81 -22.34 -16.99
CA SER A 271 5.85 -21.68 -15.68
C SER A 271 6.04 -22.72 -14.57
N ASP A 272 7.13 -22.60 -13.83
CA ASP A 272 7.36 -23.33 -12.57
C ASP A 272 7.11 -22.36 -11.41
N VAL A 273 6.13 -22.66 -10.58
CA VAL A 273 5.73 -21.90 -9.40
C VAL A 273 5.66 -22.80 -8.20
N ARG A 274 5.85 -22.26 -7.01
CA ARG A 274 5.75 -23.01 -5.76
C ARG A 274 4.75 -22.36 -4.83
N PHE A 275 3.89 -23.19 -4.26
CA PHE A 275 3.03 -22.83 -3.13
C PHE A 275 3.71 -23.25 -1.83
N ASP A 276 3.54 -22.44 -0.79
CA ASP A 276 3.99 -22.76 0.56
C ASP A 276 2.79 -22.71 1.52
N ASP A 277 2.45 -23.87 2.06
CA ASP A 277 1.35 -24.06 3.01
C ASP A 277 1.88 -24.39 4.43
N SER A 278 3.19 -24.25 4.65
CA SER A 278 3.83 -24.60 5.92
C SER A 278 3.39 -23.72 7.08
N ASP A 279 3.13 -22.45 6.80
CA ASP A 279 2.53 -21.49 7.73
C ASP A 279 1.63 -20.51 6.95
N THR A 280 0.32 -20.59 7.18
CA THR A 280 -0.67 -19.76 6.49
C THR A 280 -0.89 -18.38 7.13
N ARG A 281 -0.14 -18.03 8.17
CA ARG A 281 -0.15 -16.70 8.77
C ARG A 281 0.90 -15.81 8.11
N ALA A 282 0.56 -14.55 7.87
CA ALA A 282 1.53 -13.50 7.56
C ALA A 282 1.90 -12.73 8.85
N TYR A 283 2.99 -11.97 8.81
CA TYR A 283 3.53 -11.35 10.03
C TYR A 283 3.96 -9.91 9.78
N ASN A 284 3.45 -9.00 10.61
CA ASN A 284 4.02 -7.68 10.79
C ASN A 284 5.31 -7.78 11.61
N VAL A 285 6.31 -6.97 11.31
CA VAL A 285 7.51 -6.81 12.15
C VAL A 285 7.37 -5.55 12.98
N ILE A 286 7.50 -5.68 14.31
CA ILE A 286 7.37 -4.57 15.26
C ILE A 286 8.68 -4.41 16.03
N ALA A 287 9.08 -3.15 16.24
CA ALA A 287 10.25 -2.80 17.05
C ALA A 287 10.01 -1.49 17.81
N GLU A 288 10.71 -1.26 18.91
CA GLU A 288 10.48 -0.10 19.77
C GLU A 288 11.76 0.57 20.26
N ILE A 289 11.71 1.90 20.34
CA ILE A 289 12.60 2.70 21.19
C ILE A 289 11.78 3.09 22.43
N PRO A 290 12.09 2.51 23.62
CA PRO A 290 11.30 2.74 24.83
C PRO A 290 11.28 4.21 25.25
N GLY A 291 10.10 4.71 25.62
CA GLY A 291 9.93 6.02 26.23
C GLY A 291 10.37 6.06 27.69
N SER A 292 10.68 7.26 28.18
CA SER A 292 11.02 7.50 29.59
C SER A 292 9.80 7.49 30.51
N ASP A 293 8.58 7.65 29.98
CA ASP A 293 7.32 7.60 30.68
C ASP A 293 6.43 6.50 30.13
N PRO A 294 6.38 5.31 30.72
CA PRO A 294 5.58 4.19 30.24
C PRO A 294 4.06 4.47 30.17
N LYS A 295 3.58 5.51 30.87
CA LYS A 295 2.16 5.89 30.91
C LYS A 295 1.80 6.93 29.86
N ALA A 296 2.78 7.49 29.16
CA ALA A 296 2.54 8.54 28.15
C ALA A 296 1.98 7.99 26.84
N GLY A 297 1.92 6.67 26.67
CA GLY A 297 1.52 6.01 25.41
C GLY A 297 2.68 5.92 24.41
N TYR A 298 2.34 5.82 23.13
CA TYR A 298 3.33 5.64 22.07
C TYR A 298 2.99 6.44 20.82
N VAL A 299 4.01 6.73 20.02
CA VAL A 299 3.91 7.19 18.63
C VAL A 299 4.40 6.09 17.72
N MET A 300 3.95 6.07 16.47
CA MET A 300 4.26 4.98 15.56
C MET A 300 4.58 5.49 14.16
N ALA A 301 5.53 4.84 13.49
CA ALA A 301 5.74 4.94 12.06
C ALA A 301 5.60 3.57 11.43
N GLY A 302 5.16 3.52 10.17
CA GLY A 302 5.07 2.28 9.41
C GLY A 302 5.18 2.47 7.91
N ALA A 303 5.49 1.35 7.27
CA ALA A 303 5.47 1.13 5.84
C ALA A 303 5.25 -0.37 5.61
N HIS A 304 4.70 -0.78 4.48
CA HIS A 304 4.62 -2.21 4.21
C HIS A 304 5.95 -2.78 3.71
N LEU A 305 6.19 -4.04 4.06
CA LEU A 305 7.41 -4.77 3.72
C LEU A 305 7.21 -5.66 2.51
N ASP A 306 6.00 -6.14 2.30
CA ASP A 306 5.63 -6.94 1.16
C ASP A 306 5.65 -6.15 -0.16
N SER A 307 5.68 -6.85 -1.27
CA SER A 307 5.63 -6.29 -2.62
C SER A 307 5.06 -7.30 -3.60
N TRP A 308 4.67 -6.86 -4.79
CA TRP A 308 4.35 -7.73 -5.90
C TRP A 308 5.59 -8.42 -6.49
N VAL A 309 5.37 -9.37 -7.42
CA VAL A 309 6.38 -10.30 -7.92
C VAL A 309 7.02 -9.90 -9.25
N ALA A 310 6.53 -8.85 -9.88
CA ALA A 310 6.97 -8.49 -11.22
C ALA A 310 8.30 -7.74 -11.25
N GLY A 311 8.57 -6.93 -10.23
CA GLY A 311 9.81 -6.22 -9.97
C GLY A 311 10.40 -6.64 -8.62
N ASP A 312 11.43 -5.92 -8.16
CA ASP A 312 12.10 -6.19 -6.89
C ASP A 312 11.38 -5.54 -5.69
N GLY A 313 10.27 -4.81 -5.93
CA GLY A 313 9.54 -4.08 -4.90
C GLY A 313 10.42 -3.00 -4.26
N ALA A 314 11.23 -2.31 -5.07
CA ALA A 314 12.18 -1.33 -4.56
C ALA A 314 11.49 -0.04 -4.14
N ALA A 315 10.65 0.53 -5.01
CA ALA A 315 9.88 1.74 -4.73
C ALA A 315 8.60 1.42 -3.98
N ASP A 316 7.99 0.27 -4.26
CA ASP A 316 6.73 -0.22 -3.70
C ASP A 316 6.92 -1.55 -2.94
N ASN A 317 7.14 -1.55 -1.63
CA ASN A 317 7.45 -0.39 -0.78
C ASN A 317 8.75 -0.62 0.01
N GLY A 318 9.78 -1.16 -0.67
CA GLY A 318 11.13 -1.26 -0.12
C GLY A 318 11.68 0.11 0.31
N ALA A 319 11.35 1.18 -0.46
CA ALA A 319 11.71 2.55 -0.14
C ALA A 319 11.11 3.02 1.19
N GLY A 320 9.79 2.87 1.37
CA GLY A 320 9.12 3.22 2.61
C GLY A 320 9.64 2.43 3.81
N SER A 321 9.78 1.12 3.65
CA SER A 321 10.36 0.23 4.67
C SER A 321 11.78 0.64 5.04
N ALA A 322 12.65 0.93 4.06
CA ALA A 322 14.00 1.41 4.31
C ALA A 322 14.02 2.78 5.01
N MET A 323 13.13 3.70 4.65
CA MET A 323 13.02 5.01 5.29
C MET A 323 12.54 4.94 6.73
N VAL A 324 11.58 4.05 7.04
CA VAL A 324 11.10 3.79 8.41
C VAL A 324 12.21 3.15 9.26
N MET A 325 12.93 2.18 8.71
CA MET A 325 14.08 1.55 9.38
C MET A 325 15.21 2.56 9.61
N GLU A 326 15.49 3.42 8.66
CA GLU A 326 16.50 4.48 8.79
C GLU A 326 16.11 5.51 9.84
N ALA A 327 14.85 5.90 9.92
CA ALA A 327 14.37 6.78 11.00
C ALA A 327 14.62 6.15 12.39
N ALA A 328 14.40 4.85 12.53
CA ALA A 328 14.71 4.11 13.74
C ALA A 328 16.22 4.13 14.07
N ARG A 329 17.06 3.88 13.06
CA ARG A 329 18.52 3.93 13.19
C ARG A 329 19.00 5.34 13.63
N ILE A 330 18.51 6.38 12.96
CA ILE A 330 18.84 7.78 13.27
C ILE A 330 18.53 8.09 14.73
N ILE A 331 17.32 7.77 15.19
CA ILE A 331 16.92 8.06 16.58
C ILE A 331 17.78 7.26 17.57
N ALA A 332 18.05 5.99 17.31
CA ALA A 332 18.91 5.16 18.15
C ALA A 332 20.35 5.70 18.22
N LYS A 333 20.94 6.07 17.09
CA LYS A 333 22.33 6.62 17.01
C LYS A 333 22.45 7.99 17.67
N THR A 334 21.45 8.84 17.57
CA THR A 334 21.47 10.15 18.25
C THR A 334 21.37 10.02 19.76
N GLY A 335 20.95 8.88 20.32
CA GLY A 335 20.78 8.66 21.76
C GLY A 335 19.70 9.57 22.38
N ILE A 336 18.76 10.07 21.57
CA ILE A 336 17.61 10.82 22.04
C ILE A 336 16.72 9.88 22.87
N ARG A 337 16.33 10.34 24.05
CA ARG A 337 15.42 9.60 24.93
C ARG A 337 14.02 10.22 24.82
N PRO A 338 13.09 9.59 24.09
CA PRO A 338 11.75 10.13 23.93
C PRO A 338 10.95 9.99 25.23
N LYS A 339 9.93 10.84 25.44
CA LYS A 339 8.98 10.71 26.54
C LYS A 339 8.04 9.51 26.31
N ARG A 340 7.39 9.45 25.12
CA ARG A 340 6.59 8.31 24.69
C ARG A 340 7.45 7.27 24.01
N THR A 341 7.06 6.01 24.08
CA THR A 341 7.65 4.95 23.24
C THR A 341 7.48 5.30 21.77
N ILE A 342 8.53 5.09 20.97
CA ILE A 342 8.44 5.17 19.51
C ILE A 342 8.41 3.74 18.98
N ARG A 343 7.33 3.37 18.29
CA ARG A 343 7.11 2.06 17.69
C ARG A 343 7.30 2.15 16.18
N PHE A 344 7.97 1.16 15.61
CA PHE A 344 8.14 1.00 14.17
C PHE A 344 7.44 -0.27 13.74
N ALA A 345 6.67 -0.19 12.64
CA ALA A 345 5.98 -1.32 12.06
C ALA A 345 6.37 -1.48 10.59
N LEU A 346 6.70 -2.70 10.21
CA LEU A 346 6.80 -3.10 8.82
C LEU A 346 5.63 -4.06 8.58
N TRP A 347 4.65 -3.58 7.81
CA TRP A 347 3.41 -4.29 7.59
C TRP A 347 3.56 -5.40 6.56
N ALA A 348 2.71 -6.41 6.64
CA ALA A 348 2.59 -7.48 5.66
C ALA A 348 1.18 -7.53 5.08
N GLY A 349 1.06 -7.96 3.82
CA GLY A 349 -0.25 -8.11 3.17
C GLY A 349 -0.93 -6.79 2.86
N GLU A 350 -0.16 -5.73 2.69
CA GLU A 350 -0.67 -4.45 2.22
C GLU A 350 -1.23 -4.60 0.81
N GLU A 351 -0.46 -5.16 -0.08
CA GLU A 351 -0.74 -5.41 -1.49
C GLU A 351 -2.01 -6.27 -1.72
N GLN A 352 -2.37 -7.08 -0.74
CA GLN A 352 -3.55 -7.91 -0.80
C GLN A 352 -4.74 -7.33 -0.03
N GLY A 353 -4.62 -6.06 0.41
CA GLY A 353 -5.71 -5.30 1.02
C GLY A 353 -5.43 -4.80 2.43
N LEU A 354 -4.22 -4.31 2.70
CA LEU A 354 -3.83 -3.67 3.98
C LEU A 354 -4.06 -4.60 5.19
N LEU A 355 -3.86 -5.91 5.01
CA LEU A 355 -4.32 -6.91 5.97
C LEU A 355 -3.54 -6.85 7.29
N GLY A 356 -2.24 -6.52 7.23
CA GLY A 356 -1.39 -6.43 8.40
C GLY A 356 -1.75 -5.26 9.31
N SER A 357 -1.92 -4.07 8.74
CA SER A 357 -2.33 -2.89 9.51
C SER A 357 -3.77 -3.00 10.02
N LEU A 358 -4.67 -3.60 9.24
CA LEU A 358 -6.02 -3.94 9.70
C LEU A 358 -5.99 -4.85 10.91
N SER A 359 -5.20 -5.94 10.85
CA SER A 359 -5.05 -6.88 11.96
C SER A 359 -4.51 -6.19 13.21
N TYR A 360 -3.53 -5.30 13.05
CA TYR A 360 -3.00 -4.49 14.15
C TYR A 360 -4.09 -3.60 14.77
N VAL A 361 -4.87 -2.89 13.95
CA VAL A 361 -5.98 -2.06 14.43
C VAL A 361 -7.00 -2.90 15.19
N GLU A 362 -7.43 -4.03 14.65
CA GLU A 362 -8.39 -4.92 15.31
C GLU A 362 -7.84 -5.53 16.61
N SER A 363 -6.55 -5.84 16.66
CA SER A 363 -5.92 -6.43 17.84
C SER A 363 -5.69 -5.43 18.95
N HIS A 364 -5.27 -4.20 18.62
CA HIS A 364 -4.76 -3.24 19.61
C HIS A 364 -5.62 -1.99 19.79
N LEU A 365 -6.28 -1.49 18.72
CA LEU A 365 -6.89 -0.17 18.77
C LEU A 365 -8.41 -0.21 18.90
N ALA A 366 -9.11 -0.87 18.00
CA ALA A 366 -10.56 -0.93 18.03
C ALA A 366 -11.09 -2.06 17.15
N THR A 367 -12.27 -2.55 17.47
CA THR A 367 -13.03 -3.46 16.61
C THR A 367 -14.21 -2.73 15.97
N ARG A 368 -14.68 -3.21 14.82
CA ARG A 368 -15.87 -2.71 14.14
C ARG A 368 -16.91 -3.82 14.00
N GLY A 369 -18.15 -3.50 14.35
CA GLY A 369 -19.29 -4.42 14.25
C GLY A 369 -19.12 -5.68 15.09
N ASN A 370 -19.45 -6.83 14.51
CA ASN A 370 -19.25 -8.14 15.11
C ASN A 370 -17.96 -8.78 14.58
N PRO A 371 -16.86 -8.81 15.34
CA PRO A 371 -15.60 -9.41 14.91
C PRO A 371 -15.67 -10.93 14.75
N SER A 372 -16.74 -11.58 15.26
CA SER A 372 -16.90 -13.03 15.22
C SER A 372 -17.66 -13.54 13.99
N ASP A 373 -17.86 -12.71 12.93
CA ASP A 373 -18.51 -13.17 11.71
C ASP A 373 -17.54 -14.06 10.89
N PRO A 374 -17.75 -15.39 10.86
CA PRO A 374 -16.83 -16.32 10.19
C PRO A 374 -16.85 -16.21 8.65
N LYS A 375 -17.79 -15.44 8.08
CA LYS A 375 -17.90 -15.25 6.63
C LYS A 375 -16.96 -14.17 6.09
N GLN A 376 -16.27 -13.47 6.98
CA GLN A 376 -15.46 -12.32 6.61
C GLN A 376 -14.02 -12.51 7.06
N THR A 377 -13.23 -13.17 6.23
CA THR A 377 -11.80 -13.38 6.40
C THR A 377 -11.05 -12.84 5.18
N GLY A 378 -9.75 -12.57 5.31
CA GLY A 378 -8.91 -12.11 4.22
C GLY A 378 -9.49 -10.89 3.49
N LEU A 379 -9.48 -10.93 2.18
CA LEU A 379 -9.91 -9.81 1.33
C LEU A 379 -11.38 -9.39 1.54
N ALA A 380 -12.26 -10.34 1.88
CA ALA A 380 -13.66 -10.03 2.20
C ALA A 380 -13.79 -9.23 3.52
N LEU A 381 -12.94 -9.52 4.50
CA LEU A 381 -12.84 -8.74 5.73
C LEU A 381 -12.44 -7.30 5.42
N TYR A 382 -11.34 -7.12 4.69
CA TYR A 382 -10.86 -5.81 4.27
C TYR A 382 -11.94 -4.99 3.56
N MET A 383 -12.55 -5.54 2.52
CA MET A 383 -13.56 -4.83 1.71
C MET A 383 -14.80 -4.42 2.48
N GLY A 384 -15.23 -5.23 3.44
CA GLY A 384 -16.43 -4.99 4.24
C GLY A 384 -16.20 -4.27 5.57
N TRP A 385 -14.96 -4.13 6.01
CA TRP A 385 -14.64 -3.71 7.37
C TRP A 385 -15.14 -2.30 7.70
N SER A 386 -14.95 -1.34 6.82
CA SER A 386 -15.39 0.05 7.02
C SER A 386 -16.91 0.22 7.10
N ASN A 387 -17.68 -0.77 6.64
CA ASN A 387 -19.14 -0.78 6.69
C ASN A 387 -19.72 -1.37 7.99
N ARG A 388 -18.85 -1.85 8.89
CA ARG A 388 -19.28 -2.47 10.15
C ARG A 388 -19.36 -1.45 11.28
N TRP A 389 -20.45 -1.51 12.05
CA TRP A 389 -20.75 -0.59 13.14
C TRP A 389 -21.36 -1.34 14.32
N PRO A 390 -21.19 -0.90 15.58
CA PRO A 390 -20.41 0.28 16.00
C PRO A 390 -18.88 0.07 15.99
N ILE A 391 -18.12 1.15 16.27
CA ILE A 391 -16.69 1.08 16.60
C ILE A 391 -16.57 0.93 18.12
N THR A 392 -15.80 -0.06 18.57
CA THR A 392 -15.52 -0.31 19.98
C THR A 392 -14.03 -0.14 20.24
N PRO A 393 -13.60 0.98 20.87
CA PRO A 393 -12.21 1.21 21.21
C PRO A 393 -11.67 0.17 22.21
N LYS A 394 -10.39 -0.18 22.05
CA LYS A 394 -9.58 -0.97 22.97
C LYS A 394 -8.63 -0.06 23.76
N PRO A 395 -7.96 -0.54 24.83
CA PRO A 395 -7.04 0.30 25.62
C PRO A 395 -5.98 1.02 24.77
N GLY A 396 -5.34 0.34 23.81
CA GLY A 396 -4.34 0.92 22.92
C GLY A 396 -4.84 2.07 22.05
N TRP A 397 -6.15 2.20 21.85
CA TRP A 397 -6.71 3.33 21.10
C TRP A 397 -6.37 4.68 21.75
N GLY A 398 -6.45 4.74 23.08
CA GLY A 398 -6.09 5.94 23.83
C GLY A 398 -4.58 6.18 23.94
N GLU A 399 -3.77 5.13 23.81
CA GLU A 399 -2.32 5.17 23.96
C GLU A 399 -1.59 5.60 22.67
N LEU A 400 -2.15 5.37 21.49
CA LEU A 400 -1.56 5.79 20.21
C LEU A 400 -1.68 7.31 20.06
N ALA A 401 -0.58 8.04 20.20
CA ALA A 401 -0.55 9.51 20.11
C ALA A 401 -0.47 10.03 18.67
N ALA A 402 0.16 9.29 17.77
CA ALA A 402 0.26 9.56 16.32
C ALA A 402 0.76 8.33 15.57
N TYR A 403 0.33 8.16 14.32
CA TYR A 403 0.89 7.24 13.34
C TYR A 403 1.29 7.98 12.06
N PHE A 404 2.49 7.71 11.55
CA PHE A 404 3.03 8.30 10.32
C PHE A 404 3.37 7.19 9.34
N ASN A 405 2.87 7.28 8.12
CA ASN A 405 3.04 6.30 7.06
C ASN A 405 3.93 6.85 5.93
N LEU A 406 4.68 5.96 5.28
CA LEU A 406 5.45 6.24 4.07
C LEU A 406 5.19 5.15 3.03
N ASP A 407 4.49 5.53 1.95
CA ASP A 407 4.12 4.61 0.89
C ASP A 407 3.69 5.40 -0.36
N ASN A 408 4.68 6.03 -1.02
CA ASN A 408 4.53 6.73 -2.30
C ASN A 408 5.88 6.78 -3.04
N GLY A 409 6.59 5.65 -3.06
CA GLY A 409 7.88 5.55 -3.71
C GLY A 409 9.01 6.28 -2.99
N SER A 410 10.06 6.65 -3.72
CA SER A 410 11.31 7.21 -3.18
C SER A 410 11.45 8.72 -3.31
N GLY A 411 10.37 9.42 -3.69
CA GLY A 411 10.41 10.84 -3.97
C GLY A 411 10.63 11.71 -2.72
N LYS A 412 11.10 12.93 -2.95
CA LYS A 412 11.32 13.93 -1.90
C LYS A 412 10.04 14.22 -1.13
N VAL A 413 10.09 14.21 0.18
CA VAL A 413 8.99 14.70 1.02
C VAL A 413 8.82 16.21 0.80
N ARG A 414 7.62 16.61 0.40
CA ARG A 414 7.22 18.00 0.17
C ARG A 414 6.44 18.57 1.35
N GLY A 415 5.78 17.68 2.10
CA GLY A 415 4.95 18.01 3.23
C GLY A 415 4.20 16.82 3.79
N ILE A 416 3.03 17.07 4.37
CA ILE A 416 2.19 16.05 5.01
C ILE A 416 0.71 16.37 4.80
N TYR A 417 -0.10 15.32 4.62
CA TYR A 417 -1.56 15.40 4.62
C TYR A 417 -2.07 15.53 6.05
N ALA A 418 -2.89 16.54 6.32
CA ALA A 418 -3.55 16.74 7.62
C ALA A 418 -4.79 15.85 7.80
N GLU A 419 -5.18 15.11 6.77
CA GLU A 419 -6.22 14.09 6.78
C GLU A 419 -7.57 14.63 7.29
N ASN A 420 -8.00 15.76 6.73
CA ASN A 420 -9.20 16.50 7.16
C ASN A 420 -9.19 16.93 8.64
N ASN A 421 -8.04 16.94 9.30
CA ASN A 421 -7.89 17.37 10.70
C ASN A 421 -7.21 18.74 10.77
N PRO A 422 -7.95 19.88 10.74
CA PRO A 422 -7.36 21.22 10.73
C PRO A 422 -6.58 21.54 12.01
N ALA A 423 -6.84 20.83 13.11
CA ALA A 423 -6.19 21.09 14.39
C ALA A 423 -4.70 20.68 14.40
N VAL A 424 -4.25 19.80 13.50
CA VAL A 424 -2.82 19.42 13.38
C VAL A 424 -2.04 20.36 12.46
N VAL A 425 -2.70 21.17 11.63
CA VAL A 425 -2.05 22.03 10.63
C VAL A 425 -1.01 22.98 11.24
N PRO A 426 -1.29 23.74 12.30
CA PRO A 426 -0.30 24.62 12.91
C PRO A 426 0.88 23.84 13.52
N ILE A 427 0.61 22.65 14.08
CA ILE A 427 1.64 21.79 14.66
C ILE A 427 2.60 21.28 13.57
N PHE A 428 2.06 20.76 12.48
CA PHE A 428 2.88 20.22 11.40
C PHE A 428 3.66 21.30 10.65
N ARG A 429 3.11 22.50 10.51
CA ARG A 429 3.85 23.66 9.96
C ARG A 429 5.07 24.01 10.80
N GLU A 430 4.95 23.96 12.13
CA GLU A 430 6.06 24.19 13.04
C GLU A 430 7.10 23.07 12.94
N TRP A 431 6.67 21.81 12.89
CA TRP A 431 7.58 20.66 12.78
C TRP A 431 8.29 20.59 11.42
N LEU A 432 7.67 21.08 10.34
CA LEU A 432 8.29 21.17 9.01
C LEU A 432 9.22 22.38 8.86
N ALA A 433 9.10 23.42 9.70
CA ALA A 433 9.87 24.66 9.53
C ALA A 433 11.39 24.44 9.39
N PRO A 434 12.07 23.54 10.15
CA PRO A 434 13.50 23.27 9.95
C PRO A 434 13.85 22.68 8.58
N PHE A 435 12.90 22.06 7.90
CA PHE A 435 13.07 21.34 6.63
C PHE A 435 12.63 22.14 5.41
N GLY A 436 12.15 23.38 5.61
CA GLY A 436 11.81 24.29 4.52
C GLY A 436 12.93 24.46 3.49
N PRO A 437 14.21 24.66 3.88
CA PRO A 437 15.34 24.71 2.95
C PRO A 437 15.56 23.41 2.15
N MET A 438 15.08 22.28 2.66
CA MET A 438 15.13 20.98 1.96
C MET A 438 13.90 20.75 1.06
N GLY A 439 12.96 21.70 0.98
CA GLY A 439 11.77 21.66 0.13
C GLY A 439 10.53 21.03 0.79
N ALA A 440 10.55 20.72 2.09
CA ALA A 440 9.43 20.17 2.84
C ALA A 440 8.80 21.26 3.71
N LYS A 441 7.66 21.79 3.30
CA LYS A 441 6.99 22.90 3.99
C LYS A 441 5.47 22.89 3.90
N ASP A 442 4.90 22.01 3.05
CA ASP A 442 3.49 22.07 2.72
C ASP A 442 2.68 21.18 3.68
N VAL A 443 1.61 21.72 4.25
CA VAL A 443 0.63 20.99 5.04
C VAL A 443 -0.71 21.19 4.38
N VAL A 444 -1.25 20.13 3.80
CA VAL A 444 -2.51 20.18 3.05
C VAL A 444 -3.64 19.51 3.82
N ILE A 445 -4.85 20.08 3.75
CA ILE A 445 -5.98 19.61 4.56
C ILE A 445 -6.59 18.32 4.05
N ARG A 446 -6.47 18.00 2.76
CA ARG A 446 -7.13 16.82 2.15
C ARG A 446 -6.72 15.51 2.79
N THR A 447 -7.55 14.49 2.58
CA THR A 447 -7.21 13.09 2.88
C THR A 447 -6.45 12.44 1.72
N THR A 448 -5.70 11.41 2.04
CA THR A 448 -5.20 10.44 1.07
C THR A 448 -5.62 9.03 1.50
N GLY A 449 -5.52 8.07 0.61
CA GLY A 449 -6.00 6.71 0.84
C GLY A 449 -5.07 5.67 0.23
N GLY A 450 -5.52 4.42 0.21
CA GLY A 450 -4.86 3.33 -0.49
C GLY A 450 -3.70 2.68 0.24
N THR A 451 -3.40 3.06 1.51
CA THR A 451 -2.30 2.47 2.29
C THR A 451 -2.59 2.43 3.80
N ASP A 452 -1.69 1.88 4.58
CA ASP A 452 -1.88 1.37 5.95
C ASP A 452 -2.42 2.36 7.00
N HIS A 453 -2.29 3.68 6.79
CA HIS A 453 -2.82 4.67 7.74
C HIS A 453 -4.35 4.77 7.75
N VAL A 454 -5.02 4.31 6.68
CA VAL A 454 -6.48 4.48 6.53
C VAL A 454 -7.28 3.74 7.59
N PHE A 455 -6.79 2.60 8.09
CA PHE A 455 -7.48 1.88 9.16
C PHE A 455 -7.34 2.53 10.53
N MET A 456 -6.21 3.23 10.78
CA MET A 456 -6.06 4.06 11.97
C MET A 456 -7.11 5.20 11.94
N GLN A 457 -7.22 5.88 10.81
CA GLN A 457 -8.21 6.95 10.62
C GLN A 457 -9.65 6.44 10.73
N ALA A 458 -9.92 5.27 10.16
CA ALA A 458 -11.26 4.68 10.19
C ALA A 458 -11.78 4.38 11.59
N VAL A 459 -10.90 4.32 12.61
CA VAL A 459 -11.27 4.21 14.02
C VAL A 459 -11.03 5.50 14.80
N GLY A 460 -10.77 6.63 14.13
CA GLY A 460 -10.54 7.93 14.77
C GLY A 460 -9.17 8.03 15.49
N ALA A 461 -8.22 7.16 15.16
CA ALA A 461 -6.84 7.30 15.58
C ALA A 461 -6.08 8.27 14.65
N PRO A 462 -5.09 9.03 15.17
CA PRO A 462 -4.38 10.05 14.39
C PRO A 462 -3.34 9.42 13.46
N GLY A 463 -3.76 9.03 12.26
CA GLY A 463 -2.92 8.46 11.20
C GLY A 463 -2.69 9.48 10.08
N PHE A 464 -1.46 9.58 9.58
CA PHE A 464 -1.04 10.58 8.60
C PHE A 464 -0.11 9.99 7.56
N GLN A 465 -0.18 10.51 6.32
CA GLN A 465 0.70 10.17 5.21
C GLN A 465 1.52 11.39 4.79
N PHE A 466 2.80 11.21 4.46
CA PHE A 466 3.62 12.28 3.89
C PHE A 466 3.31 12.49 2.41
N ILE A 467 3.49 13.73 1.94
CA ILE A 467 3.41 14.09 0.53
C ILE A 467 4.80 13.91 -0.06
N GLN A 468 4.95 13.00 -1.01
CA GLN A 468 6.21 12.76 -1.74
C GLN A 468 6.08 13.20 -3.20
N ASP A 469 7.19 13.64 -3.80
CA ASP A 469 7.24 13.83 -5.25
C ASP A 469 6.89 12.52 -5.95
N PRO A 470 6.01 12.51 -6.96
CA PRO A 470 5.57 11.28 -7.61
C PRO A 470 6.67 10.58 -8.39
N LEU A 471 7.68 11.31 -8.87
CA LEU A 471 8.71 10.79 -9.78
C LEU A 471 8.06 10.08 -10.97
N ASP A 472 8.39 8.81 -11.19
CA ASP A 472 7.75 7.92 -12.13
C ASP A 472 6.97 6.76 -11.44
N TYR A 473 6.66 6.93 -10.14
CA TYR A 473 5.99 5.92 -9.34
C TYR A 473 4.64 5.52 -9.94
N ASP A 474 3.67 6.42 -9.97
CA ASP A 474 2.32 6.13 -10.50
C ASP A 474 2.30 5.87 -12.00
N SER A 475 3.19 6.54 -12.75
CA SER A 475 3.19 6.45 -14.20
C SER A 475 3.74 5.13 -14.74
N ARG A 476 4.75 4.54 -14.06
CA ARG A 476 5.48 3.40 -14.60
C ARG A 476 5.88 2.33 -13.57
N VAL A 477 6.31 2.72 -12.38
CA VAL A 477 7.03 1.85 -11.44
C VAL A 477 6.08 1.05 -10.55
N HIS A 478 5.10 1.72 -9.94
CA HIS A 478 4.12 1.12 -9.04
C HIS A 478 3.48 -0.14 -9.63
N HIS A 479 3.56 -1.27 -8.94
CA HIS A 479 3.07 -2.58 -9.38
C HIS A 479 3.59 -3.01 -10.76
N SER A 480 4.85 -2.81 -11.07
CA SER A 480 5.37 -3.16 -12.39
C SER A 480 6.73 -3.85 -12.38
N SER A 481 7.04 -4.48 -13.51
CA SER A 481 8.31 -5.19 -13.74
C SER A 481 9.56 -4.30 -13.77
N ILE A 482 9.42 -2.99 -13.64
CA ILE A 482 10.54 -2.05 -13.54
C ILE A 482 10.67 -1.44 -12.15
N ASP A 483 9.96 -1.95 -11.15
CA ASP A 483 10.15 -1.54 -9.76
C ASP A 483 11.44 -2.14 -9.20
N THR A 484 12.56 -1.51 -9.57
CA THR A 484 13.93 -1.92 -9.25
C THR A 484 14.69 -0.83 -8.51
N PHE A 485 15.82 -1.19 -7.90
CA PHE A 485 16.66 -0.28 -7.12
C PHE A 485 17.07 1.00 -7.87
N ASP A 486 17.28 0.94 -9.19
CA ASP A 486 17.69 2.09 -10.01
C ASP A 486 16.65 3.23 -10.07
N HIS A 487 15.38 2.93 -9.76
CA HIS A 487 14.32 3.94 -9.66
C HIS A 487 14.37 4.74 -8.36
N LEU A 488 15.13 4.30 -7.35
CA LEU A 488 15.24 4.98 -6.06
C LEU A 488 16.08 6.26 -6.14
N LYS A 489 15.70 7.27 -5.36
CA LYS A 489 16.40 8.57 -5.30
C LYS A 489 16.99 8.79 -3.92
N GLY A 490 18.26 8.38 -3.75
CA GLY A 490 18.92 8.33 -2.46
C GLY A 490 18.91 9.64 -1.65
N ASN A 491 19.09 10.79 -2.29
CA ASN A 491 19.03 12.09 -1.59
C ASN A 491 17.63 12.40 -1.06
N ASP A 492 16.60 11.99 -1.80
CA ASP A 492 15.20 12.20 -1.41
C ASP A 492 14.84 11.26 -0.25
N MET A 493 15.30 10.01 -0.27
CA MET A 493 15.09 9.05 0.80
C MET A 493 15.81 9.44 2.10
N ARG A 494 17.05 9.99 2.00
CA ARG A 494 17.75 10.55 3.17
C ARG A 494 16.94 11.68 3.80
N GLN A 495 16.43 12.61 2.99
CA GLN A 495 15.60 13.72 3.45
C GLN A 495 14.32 13.19 4.11
N ALA A 496 13.62 12.23 3.51
CA ALA A 496 12.39 11.66 4.02
C ALA A 496 12.59 10.95 5.38
N SER A 497 13.63 10.11 5.51
CA SER A 497 13.98 9.42 6.75
C SER A 497 14.29 10.42 7.88
N THR A 498 15.02 11.50 7.55
CA THR A 498 15.38 12.55 8.50
C THR A 498 14.14 13.30 9.00
N ILE A 499 13.21 13.63 8.11
CA ILE A 499 11.95 14.29 8.45
C ILE A 499 11.10 13.36 9.32
N LEU A 500 10.95 12.10 8.94
CA LEU A 500 10.20 11.11 9.71
C LEU A 500 10.78 10.96 11.13
N ALA A 501 12.10 10.83 11.27
CA ALA A 501 12.76 10.75 12.57
C ALA A 501 12.46 11.98 13.44
N SER A 502 12.50 13.18 12.85
CA SER A 502 12.16 14.42 13.57
C SER A 502 10.69 14.47 13.98
N PHE A 503 9.76 14.07 13.10
CA PHE A 503 8.33 14.01 13.42
C PHE A 503 8.04 13.04 14.56
N LEU A 504 8.67 11.87 14.56
CA LEU A 504 8.54 10.87 15.61
C LEU A 504 9.04 11.41 16.96
N VAL A 505 10.21 12.06 16.97
CA VAL A 505 10.77 12.66 18.21
C VAL A 505 9.90 13.80 18.71
N ASN A 506 9.44 14.68 17.84
CA ASN A 506 8.54 15.78 18.19
C ASN A 506 7.22 15.25 18.77
N ALA A 507 6.58 14.27 18.13
CA ALA A 507 5.35 13.66 18.60
C ALA A 507 5.55 12.90 19.91
N ALA A 508 6.68 12.21 20.07
CA ALA A 508 7.00 11.47 21.29
C ALA A 508 7.28 12.39 22.49
N ASN A 509 7.87 13.57 22.27
CA ASN A 509 8.20 14.53 23.31
C ASN A 509 7.10 15.58 23.55
N ALA A 510 6.10 15.64 22.67
CA ALA A 510 4.98 16.56 22.79
C ALA A 510 4.29 16.43 24.15
N GLU A 511 3.93 17.55 24.76
CA GLU A 511 3.23 17.57 26.05
C GLU A 511 1.88 16.82 25.97
N LYS A 512 1.14 17.09 24.88
CA LYS A 512 -0.14 16.44 24.57
C LYS A 512 -0.01 15.57 23.32
N ALA A 513 -0.81 14.52 23.23
CA ALA A 513 -0.99 13.77 21.99
C ALA A 513 -1.53 14.68 20.88
N LEU A 514 -1.31 14.31 19.61
CA LEU A 514 -1.91 15.06 18.49
C LEU A 514 -3.43 15.09 18.61
N PRO A 515 -4.06 16.22 18.21
CA PRO A 515 -5.51 16.31 18.17
C PRO A 515 -6.12 15.17 17.36
N ARG A 516 -7.20 14.58 17.86
CA ARG A 516 -7.94 13.50 17.20
C ARG A 516 -9.24 14.01 16.66
N PRO A 517 -9.71 13.47 15.52
CA PRO A 517 -11.11 13.61 15.15
C PRO A 517 -11.99 12.88 16.19
N PRO A 518 -13.27 13.26 16.32
CA PRO A 518 -14.24 12.47 17.10
C PRO A 518 -14.26 11.02 16.61
N LEU A 519 -14.60 10.08 17.52
CA LEU A 519 -14.79 8.68 17.15
C LEU A 519 -15.86 8.61 16.03
N PRO A 520 -15.56 8.02 14.88
CA PRO A 520 -16.49 7.99 13.77
C PRO A 520 -17.81 7.27 14.14
N THR A 521 -18.92 7.79 13.66
CA THR A 521 -20.25 7.18 13.75
C THR A 521 -20.72 6.72 12.38
N LYS A 522 -21.69 5.81 12.33
CA LYS A 522 -22.23 5.35 11.05
C LYS A 522 -22.71 6.54 10.21
N PRO A 523 -22.10 6.81 9.06
CA PRO A 523 -22.50 7.94 8.23
C PRO A 523 -23.84 7.69 7.52
N ALA A 524 -24.48 8.76 7.09
CA ALA A 524 -25.56 8.67 6.11
C ALA A 524 -24.96 8.33 4.72
N VAL A 525 -25.75 7.68 3.88
CA VAL A 525 -25.36 7.42 2.49
C VAL A 525 -25.25 8.76 1.75
N THR A 526 -24.09 9.02 1.14
CA THR A 526 -23.79 10.31 0.49
C THR A 526 -23.97 10.29 -1.03
N GLU A 527 -24.19 9.09 -1.60
CA GLU A 527 -24.44 8.89 -3.03
C GLU A 527 -25.84 8.28 -3.26
N PRO A 528 -26.93 9.00 -2.92
CA PRO A 528 -28.29 8.44 -3.02
C PRO A 528 -28.75 8.21 -4.46
N PHE A 529 -28.03 8.74 -5.44
CA PHE A 529 -28.31 8.61 -6.87
C PHE A 529 -27.25 7.78 -7.62
N ALA A 530 -26.41 7.06 -6.91
CA ALA A 530 -25.56 6.08 -7.58
C ALA A 530 -26.47 5.06 -8.28
N TYR A 531 -26.40 5.04 -9.61
CA TYR A 531 -27.11 4.02 -10.39
C TYR A 531 -26.58 2.65 -9.99
N SER A 532 -27.48 1.76 -9.58
CA SER A 532 -27.13 0.35 -9.53
C SER A 532 -26.78 -0.06 -10.96
N ASP A 533 -25.61 -0.67 -11.16
CA ASP A 533 -25.30 -1.32 -12.42
C ASP A 533 -26.24 -2.53 -12.53
N GLU A 534 -27.46 -2.30 -13.03
CA GLU A 534 -28.44 -3.36 -13.32
C GLU A 534 -27.96 -4.27 -14.46
N ASP A 535 -26.81 -3.98 -15.04
CA ASP A 535 -26.20 -4.66 -16.18
C ASP A 535 -25.06 -5.62 -15.84
N GLU A 536 -24.83 -5.98 -14.57
CA GLU A 536 -23.87 -7.02 -14.19
C GLU A 536 -24.43 -8.45 -14.26
#